data_e32a1598817894c9260a65a8055407e1
#
_entry.id   e32a1598817894c9260a65a8055407e1
#
_cell.length_a   1.000
_cell.length_b   1.000
_cell.length_c   1.000
_cell.angle_alpha   90.00
_cell.angle_beta   90.00
_cell.angle_gamma   90.00
#
_symmetry.space_group_name_H-M   'P 1'
#
loop_
_entity.id
_entity.type
_entity.pdbx_description
1 polymer ?
#
loop_
_entity_poly.entity_id
_entity_poly.type
_entity_poly.pdbx_seq_one_letter_code
_entity_poly.pdbx_strand_id
1 'polypeptide(L)'
;LKDAGYNTGMVGKWHVSETQLRDDQRDWLNHQVEHPYFADINSYPTHRGFHDYYGIIYGVADYFDPFSLVNGETPVKTVPNDFYITDAFSDTAVAYVSKYAKDTKPFFIYLAYTAPHWPLHALPEDIKKYENVYKAGWDSIRNARYERMKKLKLFGDADDFLSPRQFKDKWVDNPTQEWDARAMAVHAAMVDRMDQGIGELIAKLKETGQYENTLILFLSDNGSSYENCENYSPGENDRPDMTRDGRAIIYPKNNEALPGPETTMSSIGPKWANVANTPFRFWKAKSYEGGICTPMIAHWPNGIKTQKGEIASEPGHVIDIMATCIDLANTKYPKIYHQQKIIPLAGLSLVPIFNNGSRKGHLYIGFEPFNER
;
A
#
# COMPACT_ATOMS: atom_id res chain seq x y z
N LEU A 1 -21.58 -2.87 4.47
CA LEU A 1 -21.50 -4.20 3.86
C LEU A 1 -21.84 -5.29 4.88
N LYS A 2 -21.29 -5.24 6.10
CA LYS A 2 -21.65 -6.20 7.17
C LYS A 2 -23.16 -6.28 7.36
N ASP A 3 -23.85 -5.14 7.51
CA ASP A 3 -25.30 -5.07 7.67
C ASP A 3 -26.07 -5.48 6.41
N ALA A 4 -25.40 -5.45 5.24
CA ALA A 4 -25.93 -5.96 3.98
C ALA A 4 -25.71 -7.48 3.79
N GLY A 5 -25.23 -8.17 4.81
CA GLY A 5 -25.06 -9.62 4.83
C GLY A 5 -23.75 -10.15 4.27
N TYR A 6 -22.75 -9.28 4.06
CA TYR A 6 -21.42 -9.70 3.61
C TYR A 6 -20.58 -10.28 4.76
N ASN A 7 -19.79 -11.29 4.48
CA ASN A 7 -18.62 -11.62 5.28
C ASN A 7 -17.54 -10.57 5.00
N THR A 8 -16.99 -9.94 6.03
CA THR A 8 -16.06 -8.82 5.87
C THR A 8 -14.74 -9.10 6.57
N GLY A 9 -13.64 -9.08 5.81
CA GLY A 9 -12.29 -9.26 6.31
C GLY A 9 -11.39 -8.10 5.97
N MET A 10 -10.46 -7.78 6.86
CA MET A 10 -9.37 -6.86 6.57
C MET A 10 -8.05 -7.52 6.91
N VAL A 11 -7.08 -7.35 6.02
CA VAL A 11 -5.72 -7.81 6.20
C VAL A 11 -4.77 -6.67 5.90
N GLY A 12 -3.80 -6.45 6.78
CA GLY A 12 -2.74 -5.47 6.53
C GLY A 12 -2.82 -4.22 7.40
N LYS A 13 -2.32 -3.11 6.85
CA LYS A 13 -2.17 -1.84 7.55
C LYS A 13 -3.51 -1.15 7.80
N TRP A 14 -3.79 -0.81 9.06
CA TRP A 14 -4.95 -0.02 9.45
C TRP A 14 -4.68 1.48 9.46
N HIS A 15 -3.79 1.96 10.32
CA HIS A 15 -3.30 3.34 10.43
C HIS A 15 -4.39 4.41 10.63
N VAL A 16 -5.56 4.04 11.16
CA VAL A 16 -6.67 4.98 11.45
C VAL A 16 -7.01 4.99 12.94
N SER A 17 -6.27 4.28 13.77
CA SER A 17 -6.35 4.35 15.22
C SER A 17 -5.43 5.44 15.75
N GLU A 18 -5.93 6.23 16.69
CA GLU A 18 -5.09 7.19 17.39
C GLU A 18 -4.26 6.44 18.44
N THR A 19 -2.95 6.46 18.27
CA THR A 19 -1.98 5.88 19.19
C THR A 19 -1.37 6.99 20.02
N GLN A 20 -1.40 6.83 21.34
CA GLN A 20 -0.83 7.80 22.26
C GLN A 20 0.64 7.46 22.54
N LEU A 21 1.49 8.49 22.61
CA LEU A 21 2.85 8.35 23.10
C LEU A 21 2.83 7.87 24.56
N ARG A 22 3.81 7.05 24.92
CA ARG A 22 3.94 6.40 26.21
C ARG A 22 5.26 6.82 26.87
N ASP A 23 5.30 6.79 28.21
CA ASP A 23 6.54 7.03 28.96
C ASP A 23 7.62 5.99 28.66
N ASP A 24 7.22 4.73 28.35
CA ASP A 24 8.06 3.61 27.95
C ASP A 24 8.08 3.37 26.43
N GLN A 25 7.86 4.42 25.65
CA GLN A 25 7.69 4.33 24.17
C GLN A 25 8.82 3.59 23.48
N ARG A 26 10.07 3.85 23.85
CA ARG A 26 11.25 3.20 23.28
C ARG A 26 11.26 1.71 23.55
N ASP A 27 11.06 1.30 24.80
CA ASP A 27 11.06 -0.11 25.20
C ASP A 27 9.89 -0.85 24.56
N TRP A 28 8.77 -0.17 24.41
CA TRP A 28 7.60 -0.70 23.73
C TRP A 28 7.85 -0.95 22.24
N LEU A 29 8.43 0.01 21.51
CA LEU A 29 8.80 -0.14 20.10
C LEU A 29 9.80 -1.28 19.87
N ASN A 30 10.70 -1.50 20.83
CA ASN A 30 11.72 -2.54 20.81
C ASN A 30 11.22 -3.88 21.38
N HIS A 31 9.93 -4.06 21.60
CA HIS A 31 9.33 -5.26 22.18
C HIS A 31 9.86 -5.65 23.58
N GLN A 32 10.38 -4.69 24.33
CA GLN A 32 10.95 -4.93 25.66
C GLN A 32 9.89 -4.91 26.77
N VAL A 33 8.73 -4.34 26.52
CA VAL A 33 7.59 -4.29 27.44
C VAL A 33 6.32 -4.79 26.77
N GLU A 34 5.47 -5.48 27.54
CA GLU A 34 4.16 -5.92 27.07
C GLU A 34 3.13 -4.80 27.19
N HIS A 35 2.21 -4.79 26.25
CA HIS A 35 1.04 -3.92 26.31
C HIS A 35 -0.20 -4.66 25.82
N PRO A 36 -1.36 -4.51 26.49
CA PRO A 36 -2.58 -5.22 26.09
C PRO A 36 -3.10 -4.79 24.72
N TYR A 37 -2.99 -3.48 24.39
CA TYR A 37 -3.46 -2.91 23.14
C TYR A 37 -2.50 -1.82 22.65
N PHE A 38 -2.43 -1.63 21.33
CA PHE A 38 -1.61 -0.60 20.68
C PHE A 38 -2.34 0.74 20.54
N ALA A 39 -3.66 0.75 20.64
CA ALA A 39 -4.53 1.92 20.60
C ALA A 39 -5.86 1.60 21.29
N ASP A 40 -6.79 2.56 21.36
CA ASP A 40 -8.17 2.27 21.78
C ASP A 40 -8.76 1.19 20.90
N ILE A 41 -9.15 0.06 21.51
CA ILE A 41 -9.69 -1.12 20.83
C ILE A 41 -10.94 -0.79 20.01
N ASN A 42 -11.75 0.19 20.46
CA ASN A 42 -12.94 0.65 19.74
C ASN A 42 -12.58 1.29 18.38
N SER A 43 -11.31 1.63 18.15
CA SER A 43 -10.82 2.15 16.88
C SER A 43 -10.33 1.05 15.93
N TYR A 44 -10.22 -0.19 16.37
CA TYR A 44 -9.75 -1.32 15.58
C TYR A 44 -10.74 -1.72 14.46
N PRO A 45 -10.26 -2.37 13.37
CA PRO A 45 -11.13 -2.78 12.27
C PRO A 45 -12.33 -3.62 12.68
N THR A 46 -12.19 -4.48 13.68
CA THR A 46 -13.27 -5.32 14.22
C THR A 46 -14.46 -4.51 14.77
N HIS A 47 -14.19 -3.31 15.26
CA HIS A 47 -15.19 -2.33 15.69
C HIS A 47 -15.62 -1.35 14.59
N ARG A 48 -15.05 -1.47 13.39
CA ARG A 48 -15.33 -0.62 12.23
C ARG A 48 -15.99 -1.37 11.07
N GLY A 49 -16.61 -2.51 11.36
CA GLY A 49 -17.43 -3.24 10.39
C GLY A 49 -16.76 -4.45 9.76
N PHE A 50 -15.56 -4.83 10.18
CA PHE A 50 -14.94 -6.09 9.77
C PHE A 50 -15.21 -7.21 10.78
N HIS A 51 -15.49 -8.41 10.27
CA HIS A 51 -15.63 -9.61 11.12
C HIS A 51 -14.28 -10.18 11.52
N ASP A 52 -13.34 -10.16 10.58
CA ASP A 52 -12.00 -10.71 10.76
C ASP A 52 -10.95 -9.62 10.43
N TYR A 53 -9.89 -9.60 11.22
CA TYR A 53 -8.75 -8.70 11.00
C TYR A 53 -7.45 -9.39 11.34
N TYR A 54 -6.44 -9.21 10.49
CA TYR A 54 -5.05 -9.53 10.77
C TYR A 54 -4.15 -8.45 10.17
N GLY A 55 -3.35 -7.78 10.98
CA GLY A 55 -2.52 -6.69 10.46
C GLY A 55 -1.92 -5.80 11.52
N ILE A 56 -1.33 -4.68 11.08
CA ILE A 56 -0.69 -3.69 11.95
C ILE A 56 -1.61 -2.49 12.21
N ILE A 57 -1.66 -2.07 13.45
CA ILE A 57 -2.44 -0.90 13.89
C ILE A 57 -1.71 0.40 13.56
N TYR A 58 -0.37 0.42 13.68
CA TYR A 58 0.49 1.55 13.34
C TYR A 58 0.69 1.74 11.84
N GLY A 59 1.27 2.91 11.47
CA GLY A 59 1.52 3.29 10.08
C GLY A 59 2.77 2.69 9.46
N VAL A 60 3.78 2.43 10.26
CA VAL A 60 5.08 1.90 9.83
C VAL A 60 5.42 0.69 10.67
N ALA A 61 5.94 -0.34 10.04
CA ALA A 61 6.42 -1.53 10.73
C ALA A 61 7.59 -2.15 9.97
N ASP A 62 8.44 -2.84 10.71
CA ASP A 62 9.40 -3.79 10.20
C ASP A 62 8.69 -4.93 9.47
N TYR A 63 9.30 -5.46 8.39
CA TYR A 63 8.68 -6.54 7.61
C TYR A 63 8.97 -7.92 8.17
N PHE A 64 10.02 -8.06 8.99
CA PHE A 64 10.44 -9.32 9.59
C PHE A 64 10.01 -9.42 11.07
N ASP A 65 9.96 -8.29 11.76
CA ASP A 65 9.56 -8.21 13.17
C ASP A 65 8.58 -7.04 13.41
N PRO A 66 7.36 -7.11 12.83
CA PRO A 66 6.45 -5.97 12.81
C PRO A 66 5.95 -5.60 14.20
N PHE A 67 6.14 -4.33 14.54
CA PHE A 67 5.49 -3.71 15.68
C PHE A 67 3.98 -3.55 15.41
N SER A 68 3.16 -3.65 16.46
CA SER A 68 1.70 -3.49 16.44
C SER A 68 0.92 -4.51 15.59
N LEU A 69 1.50 -5.67 15.32
CA LEU A 69 0.78 -6.77 14.68
C LEU A 69 -0.28 -7.35 15.62
N VAL A 70 -1.50 -7.51 15.12
CA VAL A 70 -2.62 -8.09 15.86
C VAL A 70 -3.37 -9.13 15.04
N ASN A 71 -3.98 -10.10 15.72
CA ASN A 71 -4.95 -11.02 15.15
C ASN A 71 -6.32 -10.77 15.84
N GLY A 72 -7.27 -10.25 15.09
CA GLY A 72 -8.48 -9.67 15.64
C GLY A 72 -8.15 -8.45 16.51
N GLU A 73 -8.20 -8.63 17.81
CA GLU A 73 -7.89 -7.61 18.82
C GLU A 73 -6.65 -7.98 19.65
N THR A 74 -6.15 -9.20 19.46
CA THR A 74 -5.07 -9.75 20.29
C THR A 74 -3.71 -9.41 19.69
N PRO A 75 -2.80 -8.74 20.42
CA PRO A 75 -1.44 -8.52 19.98
C PRO A 75 -0.69 -9.83 19.70
N VAL A 76 0.02 -9.87 18.58
CA VAL A 76 0.93 -10.97 18.23
C VAL A 76 2.27 -10.69 18.90
N LYS A 77 2.58 -11.46 19.96
CA LYS A 77 3.77 -11.23 20.78
C LYS A 77 5.07 -11.69 20.15
N THR A 78 5.02 -12.71 19.32
CA THR A 78 6.19 -13.30 18.65
C THR A 78 5.83 -13.74 17.25
N VAL A 79 6.81 -13.69 16.37
CA VAL A 79 6.72 -14.21 15.01
C VAL A 79 7.83 -15.26 14.78
N PRO A 80 7.64 -16.21 13.85
CA PRO A 80 8.70 -17.16 13.46
C PRO A 80 9.94 -16.45 12.90
N ASN A 81 11.12 -17.10 12.95
CA ASN A 81 12.36 -16.51 12.42
C ASN A 81 12.36 -16.31 10.90
N ASP A 82 11.52 -17.03 10.18
CA ASP A 82 11.30 -16.92 8.73
C ASP A 82 10.08 -16.06 8.38
N PHE A 83 9.56 -15.32 9.34
CA PHE A 83 8.41 -14.46 9.13
C PHE A 83 8.72 -13.31 8.15
N TYR A 84 7.80 -13.08 7.22
CA TYR A 84 7.78 -11.90 6.38
C TYR A 84 6.35 -11.38 6.21
N ILE A 85 6.11 -10.15 6.61
CA ILE A 85 4.74 -9.62 6.77
C ILE A 85 3.92 -9.62 5.48
N THR A 86 4.57 -9.43 4.32
CA THR A 86 3.88 -9.46 3.01
C THR A 86 3.31 -10.85 2.74
N ASP A 87 4.06 -11.90 3.06
CA ASP A 87 3.61 -13.29 2.93
C ASP A 87 2.47 -13.58 3.91
N ALA A 88 2.65 -13.20 5.18
CA ALA A 88 1.64 -13.38 6.20
C ALA A 88 0.30 -12.70 5.86
N PHE A 89 0.36 -11.54 5.19
CA PHE A 89 -0.85 -10.87 4.69
C PHE A 89 -1.47 -11.62 3.53
N SER A 90 -0.67 -12.10 2.58
CA SER A 90 -1.14 -12.90 1.44
C SER A 90 -1.79 -14.20 1.91
N ASP A 91 -1.13 -14.95 2.79
CA ASP A 91 -1.61 -16.20 3.37
C ASP A 91 -2.92 -16.00 4.13
N THR A 92 -3.01 -14.93 4.91
CA THR A 92 -4.24 -14.60 5.65
C THR A 92 -5.39 -14.26 4.70
N ALA A 93 -5.13 -13.50 3.63
CA ALA A 93 -6.16 -13.19 2.63
C ALA A 93 -6.63 -14.47 1.91
N VAL A 94 -5.71 -15.37 1.57
CA VAL A 94 -6.02 -16.70 1.00
C VAL A 94 -6.86 -17.54 1.99
N ALA A 95 -6.51 -17.51 3.28
CA ALA A 95 -7.28 -18.18 4.31
C ALA A 95 -8.70 -17.60 4.45
N TYR A 96 -8.85 -16.26 4.36
CA TYR A 96 -10.16 -15.63 4.40
C TYR A 96 -11.01 -15.99 3.17
N VAL A 97 -10.44 -16.02 1.97
CA VAL A 97 -11.15 -16.52 0.77
C VAL A 97 -11.61 -17.96 1.01
N SER A 98 -10.72 -18.83 1.48
CA SER A 98 -11.03 -20.23 1.76
C SER A 98 -12.12 -20.40 2.83
N LYS A 99 -12.15 -19.53 3.83
CA LYS A 99 -13.17 -19.49 4.89
C LYS A 99 -14.52 -19.04 4.33
N TYR A 100 -14.53 -17.90 3.64
CA TYR A 100 -15.76 -17.26 3.18
C TYR A 100 -16.41 -18.00 1.99
N ALA A 101 -15.63 -18.66 1.15
CA ALA A 101 -16.15 -19.45 0.04
C ALA A 101 -16.98 -20.68 0.49
N LYS A 102 -16.90 -21.07 1.76
CA LYS A 102 -17.73 -22.13 2.35
C LYS A 102 -19.13 -21.64 2.75
N ASP A 103 -19.34 -20.34 2.79
CA ASP A 103 -20.62 -19.71 3.11
C ASP A 103 -21.35 -19.34 1.79
N THR A 104 -22.67 -19.23 1.88
CA THR A 104 -23.51 -18.70 0.79
C THR A 104 -23.52 -17.17 0.71
N LYS A 105 -23.00 -16.50 1.73
CA LYS A 105 -22.92 -15.04 1.79
C LYS A 105 -21.81 -14.49 0.88
N PRO A 106 -22.02 -13.34 0.24
CA PRO A 106 -20.93 -12.65 -0.42
C PRO A 106 -19.88 -12.20 0.58
N PHE A 107 -18.66 -11.91 0.09
CA PHE A 107 -17.60 -11.42 0.94
C PHE A 107 -17.02 -10.11 0.43
N PHE A 108 -16.41 -9.36 1.34
CA PHE A 108 -15.57 -8.20 1.09
C PHE A 108 -14.27 -8.36 1.85
N ILE A 109 -13.15 -8.29 1.14
CA ILE A 109 -11.81 -8.31 1.74
C ILE A 109 -11.09 -7.02 1.36
N TYR A 110 -10.61 -6.29 2.38
CA TYR A 110 -9.68 -5.18 2.19
C TYR A 110 -8.27 -5.66 2.52
N LEU A 111 -7.46 -5.88 1.48
CA LEU A 111 -6.06 -6.30 1.61
C LEU A 111 -5.16 -5.06 1.45
N ALA A 112 -4.72 -4.53 2.57
CA ALA A 112 -3.93 -3.30 2.67
C ALA A 112 -2.45 -3.63 2.95
N TYR A 113 -1.71 -4.01 1.89
CA TYR A 113 -0.28 -4.29 2.02
C TYR A 113 0.49 -3.09 2.57
N THR A 114 1.52 -3.35 3.38
CA THR A 114 2.52 -2.36 3.77
C THR A 114 3.52 -2.11 2.63
N ALA A 115 3.83 -3.12 1.83
CA ALA A 115 4.72 -3.03 0.68
C ALA A 115 4.17 -2.07 -0.38
N PRO A 116 5.02 -1.25 -1.01
CA PRO A 116 6.48 -1.11 -0.83
C PRO A 116 6.89 0.08 0.05
N HIS A 117 6.11 0.46 1.08
CA HIS A 117 6.48 1.55 2.00
C HIS A 117 7.80 1.23 2.72
N TRP A 118 8.59 2.24 3.06
CA TRP A 118 9.77 2.04 3.91
C TRP A 118 9.36 1.51 5.32
N PRO A 119 10.25 0.78 6.02
CA PRO A 119 11.65 0.47 5.70
C PRO A 119 11.79 -0.49 4.51
N LEU A 120 12.91 -0.32 3.77
CA LEU A 120 13.21 -1.17 2.62
C LEU A 120 13.72 -2.54 3.10
N HIS A 121 12.81 -3.44 3.32
CA HIS A 121 13.04 -4.81 3.77
C HIS A 121 12.54 -5.80 2.72
N ALA A 122 13.40 -6.70 2.25
CA ALA A 122 13.00 -7.73 1.31
C ALA A 122 13.85 -8.99 1.45
N LEU A 123 13.30 -10.10 0.97
CA LEU A 123 13.98 -11.38 0.96
C LEU A 123 15.16 -11.37 -0.01
N PRO A 124 16.31 -11.97 0.35
CA PRO A 124 17.53 -11.94 -0.48
C PRO A 124 17.33 -12.46 -1.90
N GLU A 125 16.53 -13.53 -2.06
CA GLU A 125 16.23 -14.14 -3.35
C GLU A 125 15.44 -13.22 -4.29
N ASP A 126 14.53 -12.41 -3.76
CA ASP A 126 13.78 -11.43 -4.55
C ASP A 126 14.67 -10.22 -4.91
N ILE A 127 15.50 -9.75 -3.98
CA ILE A 127 16.45 -8.67 -4.26
C ILE A 127 17.41 -9.05 -5.40
N LYS A 128 17.89 -10.29 -5.43
CA LYS A 128 18.82 -10.79 -6.44
C LYS A 128 18.28 -10.64 -7.87
N LYS A 129 16.98 -10.73 -8.06
CA LYS A 129 16.32 -10.55 -9.37
C LYS A 129 16.57 -9.15 -9.94
N TYR A 130 16.74 -8.14 -9.09
CA TYR A 130 16.83 -6.72 -9.45
C TYR A 130 18.21 -6.10 -9.24
N GLU A 131 19.19 -6.85 -8.75
CA GLU A 131 20.51 -6.39 -8.31
C GLU A 131 21.24 -5.49 -9.35
N ASN A 132 21.07 -5.78 -10.63
CA ASN A 132 21.74 -5.05 -11.69
C ASN A 132 20.83 -4.08 -12.46
N VAL A 133 19.53 -4.12 -12.25
CA VAL A 133 18.54 -3.35 -13.03
C VAL A 133 18.74 -1.83 -12.84
N TYR A 134 18.90 -1.41 -11.60
CA TYR A 134 18.91 0.00 -11.24
C TYR A 134 20.29 0.67 -11.28
N LYS A 135 21.35 -0.10 -11.57
CA LYS A 135 22.70 0.42 -11.85
C LYS A 135 22.74 1.33 -13.07
N ALA A 136 21.73 1.24 -13.95
CA ALA A 136 21.56 2.13 -15.09
C ALA A 136 21.26 3.59 -14.70
N GLY A 137 20.85 3.82 -13.45
CA GLY A 137 20.63 5.15 -12.88
C GLY A 137 19.27 5.78 -13.19
N TRP A 138 19.02 6.90 -12.52
CA TRP A 138 17.71 7.57 -12.49
C TRP A 138 17.17 7.92 -13.87
N ASP A 139 17.97 8.58 -14.71
CA ASP A 139 17.52 9.07 -16.02
C ASP A 139 17.23 7.93 -16.99
N SER A 140 18.10 6.92 -17.02
CA SER A 140 17.92 5.76 -17.89
C SER A 140 16.64 4.98 -17.53
N ILE A 141 16.43 4.72 -16.25
CA ILE A 141 15.25 4.02 -15.78
C ILE A 141 13.97 4.85 -16.02
N ARG A 142 14.03 6.15 -15.73
CA ARG A 142 12.91 7.08 -15.95
C ARG A 142 12.48 7.13 -17.41
N ASN A 143 13.44 7.29 -18.31
CA ASN A 143 13.18 7.34 -19.75
C ASN A 143 12.65 6.00 -20.27
N ALA A 144 13.26 4.88 -19.89
CA ALA A 144 12.80 3.55 -20.28
C ALA A 144 11.37 3.27 -19.81
N ARG A 145 11.03 3.69 -18.58
CA ARG A 145 9.66 3.60 -18.04
C ARG A 145 8.69 4.43 -18.89
N TYR A 146 9.03 5.69 -19.18
CA TYR A 146 8.19 6.58 -19.97
C TYR A 146 7.95 6.06 -21.39
N GLU A 147 8.99 5.58 -22.07
CA GLU A 147 8.86 4.98 -23.40
C GLU A 147 7.95 3.73 -23.40
N ARG A 148 8.00 2.92 -22.34
CA ARG A 148 7.09 1.81 -22.18
C ARG A 148 5.63 2.28 -22.00
N MET A 149 5.41 3.32 -21.19
CA MET A 149 4.08 3.89 -20.96
C MET A 149 3.48 4.45 -22.26
N LYS A 150 4.30 5.11 -23.12
CA LYS A 150 3.86 5.56 -24.45
C LYS A 150 3.47 4.39 -25.34
N LYS A 151 4.28 3.33 -25.40
CA LYS A 151 3.95 2.11 -26.17
C LYS A 151 2.66 1.47 -25.73
N LEU A 152 2.33 1.54 -24.45
CA LEU A 152 1.08 1.05 -23.86
C LEU A 152 -0.08 2.03 -24.05
N LYS A 153 0.15 3.23 -24.62
CA LYS A 153 -0.85 4.30 -24.81
C LYS A 153 -1.57 4.71 -23.51
N LEU A 154 -0.87 4.71 -22.37
CA LEU A 154 -1.47 5.03 -21.08
C LEU A 154 -1.97 6.48 -20.98
N PHE A 155 -1.50 7.37 -21.85
CA PHE A 155 -1.88 8.80 -21.90
C PHE A 155 -2.55 9.18 -23.22
N GLY A 156 -3.13 8.22 -23.94
CA GLY A 156 -3.69 8.45 -25.27
C GLY A 156 -2.61 8.85 -26.28
N ASP A 157 -2.93 9.83 -27.11
CA ASP A 157 -2.02 10.34 -28.17
C ASP A 157 -1.23 11.59 -27.73
N ALA A 158 -1.09 11.85 -26.43
CA ALA A 158 -0.29 12.96 -25.92
C ALA A 158 1.21 12.71 -26.16
N ASP A 159 1.81 13.55 -26.99
CA ASP A 159 3.18 13.33 -27.52
C ASP A 159 4.30 13.61 -26.50
N ASP A 160 4.13 14.55 -25.59
CA ASP A 160 5.15 14.90 -24.61
C ASP A 160 4.55 15.23 -23.24
N PHE A 161 4.54 14.22 -22.38
CA PHE A 161 3.96 14.29 -21.05
C PHE A 161 5.00 14.13 -19.93
N LEU A 162 6.27 13.96 -20.27
CA LEU A 162 7.33 13.76 -19.31
C LEU A 162 7.67 15.07 -18.59
N SER A 163 7.31 15.16 -17.31
CA SER A 163 7.64 16.34 -16.49
C SER A 163 9.16 16.54 -16.37
N PRO A 164 9.66 17.79 -16.14
CA PRO A 164 11.05 18.01 -15.80
C PRO A 164 11.48 17.24 -14.55
N ARG A 165 12.75 16.83 -14.49
CA ARG A 165 13.34 16.28 -13.26
C ARG A 165 13.20 17.26 -12.09
N GLN A 166 13.02 16.73 -10.90
CA GLN A 166 12.89 17.52 -9.67
C GLN A 166 14.23 17.71 -8.92
N PHE A 167 15.34 17.27 -9.51
CA PHE A 167 16.71 17.38 -8.97
C PHE A 167 17.72 17.63 -10.10
N LYS A 168 18.88 18.20 -9.74
CA LYS A 168 19.94 18.57 -10.70
C LYS A 168 21.06 17.54 -10.79
N ASP A 169 21.19 16.69 -9.79
CA ASP A 169 22.27 15.71 -9.67
C ASP A 169 22.27 14.76 -10.88
N LYS A 170 23.45 14.39 -11.33
CA LYS A 170 23.63 13.37 -12.37
C LYS A 170 24.00 12.04 -11.73
N TRP A 171 23.52 10.94 -12.30
CA TRP A 171 23.86 9.61 -11.81
C TRP A 171 25.37 9.36 -11.81
N VAL A 172 26.07 9.77 -12.89
CA VAL A 172 27.52 9.58 -13.05
C VAL A 172 28.34 10.26 -11.94
N ASP A 173 27.84 11.34 -11.37
CA ASP A 173 28.49 12.10 -10.31
C ASP A 173 28.02 11.67 -8.90
N ASN A 174 27.14 10.69 -8.81
CA ASN A 174 26.59 10.22 -7.54
C ASN A 174 27.60 9.35 -6.77
N PRO A 175 28.07 9.77 -5.59
CA PRO A 175 29.05 9.00 -4.82
C PRO A 175 28.47 7.73 -4.19
N THR A 176 27.14 7.57 -4.21
CA THR A 176 26.40 6.48 -3.54
C THR A 176 25.66 5.58 -4.52
N GLN A 177 26.15 5.48 -5.79
CA GLN A 177 25.48 4.72 -6.85
C GLN A 177 25.11 3.29 -6.46
N GLU A 178 26.00 2.59 -5.79
CA GLU A 178 25.77 1.21 -5.37
C GLU A 178 24.65 1.10 -4.34
N TRP A 179 24.68 2.00 -3.35
CA TRP A 179 23.66 2.05 -2.30
C TRP A 179 22.29 2.44 -2.89
N ASP A 180 22.23 3.48 -3.72
CA ASP A 180 20.99 3.94 -4.35
C ASP A 180 20.41 2.88 -5.30
N ALA A 181 21.25 2.21 -6.08
CA ALA A 181 20.79 1.09 -6.92
C ALA A 181 20.25 -0.07 -6.09
N ARG A 182 20.90 -0.39 -4.95
CA ARG A 182 20.43 -1.40 -4.02
C ARG A 182 19.12 -1.01 -3.37
N ALA A 183 18.94 0.24 -2.94
CA ALA A 183 17.69 0.72 -2.35
C ALA A 183 16.51 0.50 -3.31
N MET A 184 16.67 0.84 -4.58
CA MET A 184 15.61 0.64 -5.57
C MET A 184 15.41 -0.84 -5.94
N ALA A 185 16.47 -1.66 -5.92
CA ALA A 185 16.36 -3.11 -6.10
C ALA A 185 15.55 -3.76 -4.97
N VAL A 186 15.75 -3.34 -3.72
CA VAL A 186 14.95 -3.80 -2.58
C VAL A 186 13.49 -3.36 -2.74
N HIS A 187 13.23 -2.11 -3.10
CA HIS A 187 11.87 -1.63 -3.35
C HIS A 187 11.16 -2.45 -4.44
N ALA A 188 11.84 -2.78 -5.53
CA ALA A 188 11.30 -3.63 -6.58
C ALA A 188 11.04 -5.07 -6.10
N ALA A 189 11.92 -5.62 -5.26
CA ALA A 189 11.75 -6.92 -4.65
C ALA A 189 10.52 -6.98 -3.72
N MET A 190 10.26 -5.90 -2.98
CA MET A 190 9.04 -5.78 -2.16
C MET A 190 7.77 -5.81 -3.01
N VAL A 191 7.78 -5.13 -4.17
CA VAL A 191 6.67 -5.16 -5.14
C VAL A 191 6.51 -6.54 -5.77
N ASP A 192 7.61 -7.18 -6.16
CA ASP A 192 7.61 -8.56 -6.71
C ASP A 192 7.00 -9.54 -5.71
N ARG A 193 7.40 -9.48 -4.43
CA ARG A 193 6.85 -10.38 -3.41
C ARG A 193 5.35 -10.15 -3.18
N MET A 194 4.90 -8.91 -3.19
CA MET A 194 3.48 -8.58 -3.14
C MET A 194 2.72 -9.16 -4.35
N ASP A 195 3.28 -9.06 -5.55
CA ASP A 195 2.67 -9.61 -6.78
C ASP A 195 2.57 -11.13 -6.74
N GLN A 196 3.58 -11.83 -6.20
CA GLN A 196 3.52 -13.27 -5.96
C GLN A 196 2.34 -13.63 -5.05
N GLY A 197 2.19 -12.95 -3.92
CA GLY A 197 1.06 -13.17 -2.99
C GLY A 197 -0.31 -12.85 -3.60
N ILE A 198 -0.41 -11.82 -4.44
CA ILE A 198 -1.63 -11.55 -5.22
C ILE A 198 -1.92 -12.70 -6.18
N GLY A 199 -0.87 -13.27 -6.80
CA GLY A 199 -0.99 -14.47 -7.66
C GLY A 199 -1.60 -15.65 -6.91
N GLU A 200 -1.18 -15.91 -5.67
CA GLU A 200 -1.72 -16.96 -4.81
C GLU A 200 -3.19 -16.71 -4.44
N LEU A 201 -3.53 -15.45 -4.11
CA LEU A 201 -4.91 -15.05 -3.84
C LEU A 201 -5.82 -15.29 -5.07
N ILE A 202 -5.36 -14.91 -6.27
CA ILE A 202 -6.10 -15.16 -7.52
C ILE A 202 -6.24 -16.66 -7.77
N ALA A 203 -5.20 -17.46 -7.54
CA ALA A 203 -5.27 -18.91 -7.66
C ALA A 203 -6.31 -19.50 -6.71
N LYS A 204 -6.39 -19.01 -5.47
CA LYS A 204 -7.40 -19.44 -4.48
C LYS A 204 -8.83 -19.04 -4.89
N LEU A 205 -9.02 -17.85 -5.42
CA LEU A 205 -10.33 -17.43 -5.96
C LEU A 205 -10.79 -18.37 -7.11
N LYS A 206 -9.88 -18.80 -7.97
CA LYS A 206 -10.16 -19.75 -9.04
C LYS A 206 -10.48 -21.15 -8.50
N GLU A 207 -9.67 -21.64 -7.57
CA GLU A 207 -9.85 -22.94 -6.90
C GLU A 207 -11.22 -23.04 -6.21
N THR A 208 -11.66 -21.96 -5.57
CA THR A 208 -12.94 -21.90 -4.87
C THR A 208 -14.13 -21.51 -5.75
N GLY A 209 -13.93 -21.30 -7.05
CA GLY A 209 -14.98 -20.92 -8.00
C GLY A 209 -15.50 -19.47 -7.83
N GLN A 210 -14.78 -18.62 -7.08
CA GLN A 210 -15.19 -17.23 -6.80
C GLN A 210 -14.67 -16.22 -7.83
N TYR A 211 -13.65 -16.56 -8.60
CA TYR A 211 -12.89 -15.64 -9.45
C TYR A 211 -13.76 -14.90 -10.46
N GLU A 212 -14.65 -15.60 -11.18
CA GLU A 212 -15.46 -15.02 -12.24
C GLU A 212 -16.45 -13.96 -11.73
N ASN A 213 -16.89 -14.09 -10.47
CA ASN A 213 -17.85 -13.19 -9.84
C ASN A 213 -17.26 -12.36 -8.69
N THR A 214 -15.95 -12.13 -8.69
CA THR A 214 -15.28 -11.24 -7.75
C THR A 214 -14.77 -10.00 -8.46
N LEU A 215 -15.19 -8.81 -8.01
CA LEU A 215 -14.56 -7.55 -8.38
C LEU A 215 -13.25 -7.41 -7.60
N ILE A 216 -12.15 -7.33 -8.31
CA ILE A 216 -10.81 -7.07 -7.77
C ILE A 216 -10.42 -5.65 -8.16
N LEU A 217 -10.16 -4.79 -7.19
CA LEU A 217 -9.59 -3.46 -7.38
C LEU A 217 -8.16 -3.44 -6.83
N PHE A 218 -7.21 -3.07 -7.67
CA PHE A 218 -5.80 -2.89 -7.27
C PHE A 218 -5.39 -1.44 -7.53
N LEU A 219 -4.88 -0.77 -6.51
CA LEU A 219 -4.43 0.62 -6.58
C LEU A 219 -3.36 0.91 -5.53
N SER A 220 -2.64 2.02 -5.71
CA SER A 220 -1.83 2.63 -4.67
C SER A 220 -2.63 3.77 -4.02
N ASP A 221 -2.42 4.00 -2.73
CA ASP A 221 -3.10 5.05 -1.96
C ASP A 221 -2.60 6.46 -2.31
N ASN A 222 -1.31 6.58 -2.69
CA ASN A 222 -0.66 7.82 -3.10
C ASN A 222 0.56 7.53 -3.99
N GLY A 223 1.17 8.59 -4.50
CA GLY A 223 2.44 8.47 -5.18
C GLY A 223 3.59 8.04 -4.25
N SER A 224 4.71 7.66 -4.84
CA SER A 224 5.88 7.16 -4.12
C SER A 224 6.40 8.15 -3.07
N SER A 225 6.83 7.65 -1.91
CA SER A 225 7.39 8.46 -0.82
C SER A 225 8.79 8.97 -1.17
N TYR A 226 9.03 10.22 -0.83
CA TYR A 226 10.32 10.91 -0.99
C TYR A 226 11.16 10.89 0.29
N GLU A 227 10.62 10.38 1.37
CA GLU A 227 11.24 10.41 2.69
C GLU A 227 12.63 9.78 2.68
N ASN A 228 13.55 10.38 3.43
CA ASN A 228 14.89 9.87 3.67
C ASN A 228 14.99 9.40 5.11
N CYS A 229 15.00 8.08 5.32
CA CYS A 229 15.14 7.50 6.66
C CYS A 229 16.45 7.86 7.35
N GLU A 230 17.48 8.24 6.59
CA GLU A 230 18.74 8.77 7.12
C GLU A 230 18.59 10.02 8.00
N ASN A 231 17.48 10.75 7.84
CA ASN A 231 17.18 11.94 8.64
C ASN A 231 16.47 11.61 9.95
N TYR A 232 16.14 10.34 10.18
CA TYR A 232 15.45 9.91 11.37
C TYR A 232 16.43 9.48 12.47
N SER A 233 16.00 9.63 13.72
CA SER A 233 16.75 9.17 14.89
C SER A 233 16.15 7.90 15.45
N PRO A 234 16.97 6.87 15.70
CA PRO A 234 16.50 5.65 16.36
C PRO A 234 15.90 5.95 17.74
N GLY A 235 14.87 5.21 18.13
CA GLY A 235 14.21 5.34 19.43
C GLY A 235 13.27 6.52 19.57
N GLU A 236 13.02 7.27 18.49
CA GLU A 236 12.06 8.39 18.48
C GLU A 236 10.72 8.00 17.86
N ASN A 237 9.62 8.40 18.48
CA ASN A 237 8.25 8.19 18.00
C ASN A 237 7.94 6.72 17.67
N ASP A 238 7.87 6.39 16.39
CA ASP A 238 7.56 5.07 15.82
C ASP A 238 8.79 4.37 15.21
N ARG A 239 10.02 4.75 15.66
CA ARG A 239 11.29 4.30 15.11
C ARG A 239 12.06 3.44 16.09
N PRO A 240 12.00 2.10 15.99
CA PRO A 240 12.77 1.21 16.85
C PRO A 240 14.28 1.39 16.66
N ASP A 241 15.07 1.15 17.70
CA ASP A 241 16.54 1.15 17.65
C ASP A 241 17.14 -0.24 17.83
N MET A 242 16.31 -1.23 18.14
CA MET A 242 16.71 -2.63 18.17
C MET A 242 15.59 -3.56 17.72
N THR A 243 16.00 -4.71 17.22
CA THR A 243 15.10 -5.81 16.91
C THR A 243 14.64 -6.51 18.20
N ARG A 244 13.62 -7.37 18.12
CA ARG A 244 13.11 -8.13 19.27
C ARG A 244 14.17 -9.00 19.94
N ASP A 245 15.12 -9.54 19.17
CA ASP A 245 16.25 -10.33 19.65
C ASP A 245 17.47 -9.48 20.08
N GLY A 246 17.32 -8.15 20.14
CA GLY A 246 18.31 -7.22 20.69
C GLY A 246 19.43 -6.79 19.74
N ARG A 247 19.34 -7.06 18.43
CA ARG A 247 20.28 -6.52 17.44
C ARG A 247 19.98 -5.05 17.17
N ALA A 248 21.02 -4.21 17.05
CA ALA A 248 20.88 -2.81 16.74
C ALA A 248 20.31 -2.59 15.32
N ILE A 249 19.36 -1.65 15.18
CA ILE A 249 18.84 -1.19 13.89
C ILE A 249 19.64 0.03 13.45
N ILE A 250 20.17 -0.01 12.24
CA ILE A 250 20.99 1.04 11.64
C ILE A 250 20.11 1.93 10.75
N TYR A 251 20.19 3.24 10.96
CA TYR A 251 19.63 4.26 10.07
C TYR A 251 20.80 4.83 9.25
N PRO A 252 21.02 4.35 8.02
CA PRO A 252 22.32 4.50 7.34
C PRO A 252 22.52 5.93 6.79
N LYS A 253 23.10 6.81 7.61
CA LYS A 253 23.36 8.22 7.25
C LYS A 253 24.47 8.40 6.20
N ASN A 254 25.49 7.55 6.25
CA ASN A 254 26.65 7.59 5.37
C ASN A 254 26.80 6.32 4.52
N ASN A 255 25.69 5.64 4.24
CA ASN A 255 25.65 4.37 3.51
C ASN A 255 26.47 3.24 4.17
N GLU A 256 26.63 3.29 5.49
CA GLU A 256 27.37 2.31 6.28
C GLU A 256 26.71 0.92 6.29
N ALA A 257 25.44 0.83 5.90
CA ALA A 257 24.71 -0.41 5.77
C ALA A 257 23.87 -0.41 4.49
N LEU A 258 23.81 -1.56 3.83
CA LEU A 258 22.99 -1.72 2.61
C LEU A 258 21.52 -1.97 2.96
N PRO A 259 20.58 -1.42 2.20
CA PRO A 259 19.16 -1.72 2.32
C PRO A 259 18.84 -3.20 2.11
N GLY A 260 17.81 -3.67 2.79
CA GLY A 260 17.23 -5.00 2.59
C GLY A 260 17.02 -5.81 3.85
N PRO A 261 18.03 -5.95 4.75
CA PRO A 261 17.87 -6.74 5.96
C PRO A 261 17.08 -5.99 7.05
N GLU A 262 16.50 -6.76 7.96
CA GLU A 262 15.76 -6.32 9.14
C GLU A 262 16.47 -5.26 9.98
N THR A 263 17.80 -5.33 10.02
CA THR A 263 18.64 -4.43 10.83
C THR A 263 18.91 -3.08 10.17
N THR A 264 18.27 -2.75 9.06
CA THR A 264 18.45 -1.45 8.38
C THR A 264 17.12 -0.73 8.18
N MET A 265 17.05 0.53 8.61
CA MET A 265 15.90 1.41 8.35
C MET A 265 16.25 2.37 7.22
N SER A 266 15.81 2.07 6.02
CA SER A 266 16.16 2.82 4.81
C SER A 266 14.95 3.08 3.90
N SER A 267 15.09 4.01 2.95
CA SER A 267 14.08 4.40 1.98
C SER A 267 14.72 4.70 0.61
N ILE A 268 13.89 4.87 -0.42
CA ILE A 268 14.40 5.18 -1.78
C ILE A 268 14.79 6.64 -1.98
N GLY A 269 14.30 7.55 -1.12
CA GLY A 269 14.55 8.98 -1.23
C GLY A 269 13.91 9.67 -2.44
N PRO A 270 14.10 11.00 -2.57
CA PRO A 270 13.35 11.82 -3.53
C PRO A 270 13.71 11.52 -5.00
N LYS A 271 14.94 11.13 -5.30
CA LYS A 271 15.39 10.88 -6.67
C LYS A 271 14.70 9.66 -7.27
N TRP A 272 14.70 8.54 -6.57
CA TRP A 272 13.97 7.35 -6.98
C TRP A 272 12.45 7.51 -6.87
N ALA A 273 11.95 8.29 -5.92
CA ALA A 273 10.53 8.63 -5.86
C ALA A 273 10.08 9.37 -7.14
N ASN A 274 10.89 10.30 -7.66
CA ASN A 274 10.59 10.97 -8.93
C ASN A 274 10.59 9.99 -10.13
N VAL A 275 11.48 8.99 -10.12
CA VAL A 275 11.49 7.93 -11.14
C VAL A 275 10.25 7.03 -11.01
N ALA A 276 9.90 6.62 -9.81
CA ALA A 276 8.72 5.79 -9.55
C ALA A 276 7.41 6.47 -9.96
N ASN A 277 7.33 7.79 -9.82
CA ASN A 277 6.16 8.59 -10.20
C ASN A 277 6.15 9.07 -11.65
N THR A 278 7.08 8.59 -12.49
CA THR A 278 7.08 8.90 -13.93
C THR A 278 5.67 8.70 -14.53
N PRO A 279 5.17 9.64 -15.32
CA PRO A 279 5.81 10.83 -15.89
C PRO A 279 5.60 12.11 -15.07
N PHE A 280 4.96 12.02 -13.94
CA PHE A 280 4.44 13.15 -13.16
C PHE A 280 5.52 13.88 -12.36
N ARG A 281 5.16 15.09 -11.90
CA ARG A 281 5.99 15.91 -11.01
C ARG A 281 5.80 15.49 -9.57
N PHE A 282 6.89 15.55 -8.80
CA PHE A 282 6.94 15.32 -7.37
C PHE A 282 6.47 13.92 -6.93
N TRP A 283 5.95 13.81 -5.69
CA TRP A 283 5.79 12.58 -4.91
C TRP A 283 4.77 12.77 -3.80
N LYS A 284 4.56 11.74 -3.00
CA LYS A 284 3.73 11.74 -1.80
C LYS A 284 3.89 13.05 -1.01
N ALA A 285 2.81 13.51 -0.38
CA ALA A 285 2.72 14.76 0.37
C ALA A 285 2.80 16.06 -0.47
N LYS A 286 2.68 15.95 -1.80
CA LYS A 286 2.55 17.07 -2.71
C LYS A 286 1.24 16.98 -3.48
N SER A 287 0.58 18.14 -3.70
CA SER A 287 -0.67 18.25 -4.47
C SER A 287 -0.49 18.15 -6.00
N TYR A 288 0.71 17.83 -6.45
CA TYR A 288 1.01 17.53 -7.85
C TYR A 288 0.67 16.08 -8.20
N GLU A 289 0.48 15.80 -9.49
CA GLU A 289 0.10 14.48 -10.00
C GLU A 289 1.00 13.34 -9.48
N GLY A 290 2.31 13.57 -9.30
CA GLY A 290 3.20 12.56 -8.71
C GLY A 290 2.89 12.21 -7.26
N GLY A 291 2.10 13.02 -6.56
CA GLY A 291 1.64 12.74 -5.20
C GLY A 291 0.24 12.13 -5.14
N ILE A 292 -0.65 12.53 -6.06
CA ILE A 292 -2.09 12.26 -5.98
C ILE A 292 -2.64 11.36 -7.09
N CYS A 293 -2.01 11.30 -8.26
CA CYS A 293 -2.48 10.51 -9.39
C CYS A 293 -1.86 9.12 -9.37
N THR A 294 -2.65 8.13 -8.97
CA THR A 294 -2.25 6.72 -8.95
C THR A 294 -3.13 5.92 -9.91
N PRO A 295 -2.55 4.94 -10.65
CA PRO A 295 -3.35 4.08 -11.49
C PRO A 295 -4.18 3.10 -10.66
N MET A 296 -5.34 2.72 -11.20
CA MET A 296 -6.17 1.66 -10.66
C MET A 296 -6.40 0.58 -11.72
N ILE A 297 -6.38 -0.69 -11.31
CA ILE A 297 -6.80 -1.83 -12.13
C ILE A 297 -8.12 -2.34 -11.54
N ALA A 298 -9.12 -2.51 -12.40
CA ALA A 298 -10.38 -3.18 -12.07
C ALA A 298 -10.49 -4.47 -12.88
N HIS A 299 -10.74 -5.58 -12.20
CA HIS A 299 -10.92 -6.88 -12.81
C HIS A 299 -12.17 -7.56 -12.27
N TRP A 300 -13.10 -7.93 -13.15
CA TRP A 300 -14.32 -8.66 -12.80
C TRP A 300 -14.91 -9.30 -14.07
N PRO A 301 -14.55 -10.56 -14.35
CA PRO A 301 -14.95 -11.20 -15.62
C PRO A 301 -16.45 -11.18 -15.90
N ASN A 302 -17.29 -11.45 -14.90
CA ASN A 302 -18.75 -11.47 -15.08
C ASN A 302 -19.40 -10.09 -14.99
N GLY A 303 -18.71 -9.07 -14.42
CA GLY A 303 -19.31 -7.78 -14.13
C GLY A 303 -18.91 -6.64 -15.06
N ILE A 304 -17.64 -6.57 -15.48
CA ILE A 304 -17.17 -5.54 -16.40
C ILE A 304 -17.59 -5.89 -17.83
N LYS A 305 -18.32 -4.98 -18.48
CA LYS A 305 -18.88 -5.18 -19.83
C LYS A 305 -18.06 -4.51 -20.92
N THR A 306 -17.13 -3.63 -20.55
CA THR A 306 -16.19 -3.00 -21.49
C THR A 306 -15.16 -4.01 -22.01
N GLN A 307 -14.42 -3.62 -23.06
CA GLN A 307 -13.42 -4.49 -23.66
C GLN A 307 -12.27 -4.81 -22.67
N LYS A 308 -11.83 -6.06 -22.66
CA LYS A 308 -10.67 -6.48 -21.84
C LYS A 308 -9.43 -5.69 -22.22
N GLY A 309 -8.73 -5.16 -21.21
CA GLY A 309 -7.52 -4.35 -21.39
C GLY A 309 -7.79 -2.91 -21.84
N GLU A 310 -9.05 -2.48 -21.84
CA GLU A 310 -9.41 -1.09 -22.12
C GLU A 310 -8.86 -0.15 -21.03
N ILE A 311 -8.36 1.01 -21.46
CA ILE A 311 -7.89 2.07 -20.57
C ILE A 311 -8.99 3.11 -20.49
N ALA A 312 -9.58 3.25 -19.30
CA ALA A 312 -10.51 4.32 -18.99
C ALA A 312 -9.76 5.53 -18.46
N SER A 313 -9.91 6.68 -19.09
CA SER A 313 -9.28 7.95 -18.67
C SER A 313 -10.16 8.79 -17.75
N GLU A 314 -11.31 8.29 -17.36
CA GLU A 314 -12.22 8.96 -16.41
C GLU A 314 -11.58 9.11 -15.04
N PRO A 315 -11.42 10.32 -14.50
CA PRO A 315 -10.86 10.51 -13.17
C PRO A 315 -11.71 9.83 -12.09
N GLY A 316 -11.04 9.08 -11.20
CA GLY A 316 -11.60 8.52 -9.99
C GLY A 316 -10.99 9.15 -8.74
N HIS A 317 -11.60 8.89 -7.60
CA HIS A 317 -11.06 9.23 -6.29
C HIS A 317 -11.26 8.04 -5.33
N VAL A 318 -10.41 7.90 -4.32
CA VAL A 318 -10.51 6.79 -3.36
C VAL A 318 -11.88 6.69 -2.67
N ILE A 319 -12.59 7.84 -2.51
CA ILE A 319 -13.95 7.86 -1.96
C ILE A 319 -14.98 7.14 -2.84
N ASP A 320 -14.68 6.96 -4.12
CA ASP A 320 -15.57 6.29 -5.09
C ASP A 320 -15.64 4.79 -4.86
N ILE A 321 -14.61 4.21 -4.23
CA ILE A 321 -14.58 2.78 -3.88
C ILE A 321 -15.74 2.45 -2.95
N MET A 322 -15.96 3.23 -1.89
CA MET A 322 -17.09 3.02 -0.99
C MET A 322 -18.44 3.16 -1.71
N ALA A 323 -18.58 4.20 -2.56
CA ALA A 323 -19.80 4.39 -3.34
C ALA A 323 -20.07 3.21 -4.28
N THR A 324 -19.02 2.68 -4.90
CA THR A 324 -19.10 1.50 -5.78
C THR A 324 -19.50 0.25 -5.01
N CYS A 325 -18.91 0.02 -3.83
CA CYS A 325 -19.27 -1.13 -2.99
C CYS A 325 -20.74 -1.08 -2.54
N ILE A 326 -21.25 0.11 -2.17
CA ILE A 326 -22.63 0.29 -1.75
C ILE A 326 -23.61 0.05 -2.93
N ASP A 327 -23.27 0.55 -4.11
CA ASP A 327 -24.04 0.35 -5.34
C ASP A 327 -24.12 -1.14 -5.70
N LEU A 328 -22.98 -1.82 -5.77
CA LEU A 328 -22.92 -3.25 -6.08
C LEU A 328 -23.59 -4.14 -5.01
N ALA A 329 -23.54 -3.75 -3.75
CA ALA A 329 -24.23 -4.45 -2.67
C ALA A 329 -25.74 -4.15 -2.63
N ASN A 330 -26.23 -3.31 -3.54
CA ASN A 330 -27.63 -2.85 -3.57
C ASN A 330 -28.13 -2.43 -2.18
N THR A 331 -27.33 -1.64 -1.47
CA THR A 331 -27.63 -1.16 -0.11
C THR A 331 -27.60 0.36 -0.05
N LYS A 332 -27.88 0.93 1.10
CA LYS A 332 -27.92 2.38 1.30
C LYS A 332 -26.89 2.82 2.33
N TYR A 333 -26.18 3.92 2.01
CA TYR A 333 -25.35 4.58 2.99
C TYR A 333 -26.23 5.20 4.08
N PRO A 334 -25.99 4.91 5.38
CA PRO A 334 -26.81 5.42 6.45
C PRO A 334 -26.66 6.93 6.62
N LYS A 335 -27.70 7.61 7.06
CA LYS A 335 -27.65 9.03 7.43
C LYS A 335 -27.32 9.23 8.92
N ILE A 336 -27.59 8.21 9.70
CA ILE A 336 -27.37 8.18 11.16
C ILE A 336 -26.71 6.86 11.50
N TYR A 337 -25.64 6.92 12.31
CA TYR A 337 -24.95 5.75 12.86
C TYR A 337 -24.70 5.97 14.35
N HIS A 338 -25.05 5.00 15.20
CA HIS A 338 -24.98 5.13 16.66
C HIS A 338 -25.61 6.43 17.17
N GLN A 339 -26.81 6.77 16.68
CA GLN A 339 -27.58 7.99 17.04
C GLN A 339 -26.92 9.33 16.63
N GLN A 340 -25.81 9.28 15.91
CA GLN A 340 -25.12 10.46 15.40
C GLN A 340 -25.33 10.64 13.90
N LYS A 341 -25.54 11.88 13.46
CA LYS A 341 -25.56 12.22 12.04
C LYS A 341 -24.16 12.07 11.47
N ILE A 342 -24.03 11.30 10.40
CA ILE A 342 -22.73 11.07 9.74
C ILE A 342 -22.59 11.93 8.49
N ILE A 343 -21.32 12.13 8.07
CA ILE A 343 -21.00 12.85 6.83
C ILE A 343 -21.63 12.12 5.63
N PRO A 344 -22.33 12.83 4.73
CA PRO A 344 -22.90 12.22 3.53
C PRO A 344 -21.83 11.56 2.67
N LEU A 345 -22.22 10.49 1.96
CA LEU A 345 -21.37 9.84 0.96
C LEU A 345 -21.04 10.84 -0.16
N ALA A 346 -19.76 11.17 -0.33
CA ALA A 346 -19.28 12.11 -1.34
C ALA A 346 -18.82 11.43 -2.64
N GLY A 347 -18.49 10.12 -2.58
CA GLY A 347 -18.01 9.35 -3.74
C GLY A 347 -19.12 9.09 -4.77
N LEU A 348 -18.69 8.85 -6.00
CA LEU A 348 -19.53 8.45 -7.14
C LEU A 348 -19.19 7.02 -7.55
N SER A 349 -20.21 6.18 -7.77
CA SER A 349 -20.00 4.79 -8.19
C SER A 349 -19.20 4.68 -9.50
N LEU A 350 -18.28 3.72 -9.57
CA LEU A 350 -17.53 3.34 -10.77
C LEU A 350 -18.29 2.35 -11.65
N VAL A 351 -19.44 1.83 -11.22
CA VAL A 351 -20.23 0.85 -11.96
C VAL A 351 -20.59 1.33 -13.38
N PRO A 352 -20.93 2.60 -13.63
CA PRO A 352 -21.16 3.05 -15.00
C PRO A 352 -19.93 2.91 -15.91
N ILE A 353 -18.72 3.11 -15.39
CA ILE A 353 -17.47 2.88 -16.15
C ILE A 353 -17.35 1.39 -16.51
N PHE A 354 -17.63 0.49 -15.58
CA PHE A 354 -17.59 -0.97 -15.81
C PHE A 354 -18.58 -1.42 -16.88
N ASN A 355 -19.72 -0.76 -17.00
CA ASN A 355 -20.77 -1.10 -17.94
C ASN A 355 -20.59 -0.47 -19.33
N ASN A 356 -20.23 0.82 -19.38
CA ASN A 356 -20.30 1.65 -20.59
C ASN A 356 -18.98 2.39 -20.90
N GLY A 357 -17.91 2.20 -20.10
CA GLY A 357 -16.62 2.88 -20.26
C GLY A 357 -16.60 4.33 -19.78
N SER A 358 -17.72 4.93 -19.34
CA SER A 358 -17.76 6.32 -18.91
C SER A 358 -18.81 6.58 -17.82
N ARG A 359 -18.65 7.69 -17.11
CA ARG A 359 -19.62 8.21 -16.14
C ARG A 359 -19.61 9.74 -16.10
N LYS A 360 -20.60 10.35 -15.48
CA LYS A 360 -20.48 11.75 -15.05
C LYS A 360 -19.42 11.81 -13.93
N GLY A 361 -18.32 12.49 -14.19
CA GLY A 361 -17.23 12.67 -13.22
C GLY A 361 -17.62 13.60 -12.06
N HIS A 362 -16.72 13.71 -11.09
CA HIS A 362 -16.80 14.72 -10.03
C HIS A 362 -16.78 16.12 -10.64
N LEU A 363 -17.57 17.04 -10.06
CA LEU A 363 -17.55 18.45 -10.48
C LEU A 363 -16.19 19.10 -10.17
N TYR A 364 -15.58 18.70 -9.06
CA TYR A 364 -14.22 19.05 -8.66
C TYR A 364 -13.68 17.95 -7.73
N ILE A 365 -12.35 17.78 -7.72
CA ILE A 365 -11.61 16.94 -6.78
C ILE A 365 -10.59 17.86 -6.11
N GLY A 366 -10.64 17.99 -4.80
CA GLY A 366 -9.74 18.86 -4.04
C GLY A 366 -8.75 18.04 -3.22
N PHE A 367 -7.51 18.51 -3.18
CA PHE A 367 -6.43 17.95 -2.36
C PHE A 367 -5.79 19.07 -1.55
N GLU A 368 -5.57 18.83 -0.25
CA GLU A 368 -4.92 19.78 0.65
C GLU A 368 -3.91 19.03 1.55
N PRO A 369 -2.77 18.56 0.99
CA PRO A 369 -1.76 17.89 1.78
C PRO A 369 -0.92 18.92 2.56
N PHE A 370 -0.82 18.77 3.90
CA PHE A 370 0.09 19.54 4.76
C PHE A 370 0.09 21.06 4.51
N ASN A 371 -1.09 21.67 4.40
CA ASN A 371 -1.29 23.11 4.09
C ASN A 371 -0.84 23.55 2.67
N GLU A 372 -0.57 22.66 1.76
CA GLU A 372 -0.43 22.96 0.32
C GLU A 372 -1.82 22.93 -0.35
N ARG A 373 -2.17 24.03 -1.05
CA ARG A 373 -3.45 24.16 -1.80
C ARG A 373 -3.21 24.20 -3.29
#